data_b95e3537da55fa97618aa739fc09efd2
#
_entry.id   b95e3537da55fa97618aa739fc09efd2
#
_cell.length_a   1.000
_cell.length_b   1.000
_cell.length_c   1.000
_cell.angle_alpha   90.00
_cell.angle_beta   90.00
_cell.angle_gamma   90.00
#
_symmetry.space_group_name_H-M   'P 1'
#
loop_
_entity.id
_entity.type
_entity.pdbx_description
1 polymer ?
#
loop_
_entity_poly.entity_id
_entity_poly.type
_entity_poly.pdbx_seq_one_letter_code
_entity_poly.pdbx_strand_id
1 'polypeptide(L)'
;TEMDKVDKVFFVVDRKDLDYQTMKEYQRFSPDSVNGSNSTAGLKRNIEKDDNKIVVTTIQKLNNFMSSEAQHEIYNKQVVLIFDECHRSQFGEAQKRLKQKFKKYCQFGFTGTPIKVENALGSETTASVFCRELHAYVITDAIRDQKVLKFKVDYNDVRPQFKSLETEQDLGKLSAAENKKALLHPTRITEISAYILEHFNQKTHRQNGKGFNAMFAVSSVEAAKAYYQELQDQQ
;
A
#
# COMPACT_ATOMS: atom_id res chain seq x y z
N THR A 1 6.63 19.86 15.56
CA THR A 1 7.78 19.91 16.48
C THR A 1 7.78 21.12 17.40
N GLU A 2 6.99 22.14 17.10
CA GLU A 2 6.81 23.33 17.96
C GLU A 2 5.71 23.13 19.03
N MET A 3 5.09 21.96 19.08
CA MET A 3 4.05 21.66 20.08
C MET A 3 4.73 21.21 21.39
N ASP A 4 4.70 22.05 22.40
CA ASP A 4 5.32 21.79 23.73
C ASP A 4 4.73 20.57 24.46
N LYS A 5 3.48 20.22 24.11
CA LYS A 5 2.76 19.10 24.74
C LYS A 5 3.04 17.73 24.10
N VAL A 6 3.86 17.65 23.04
CA VAL A 6 4.20 16.41 22.34
C VAL A 6 5.66 16.07 22.62
N ASP A 7 5.89 14.91 23.22
CA ASP A 7 7.23 14.43 23.54
C ASP A 7 7.92 13.80 22.31
N LYS A 8 7.20 12.97 21.55
CA LYS A 8 7.73 12.32 20.33
C LYS A 8 6.65 12.19 19.25
N VAL A 9 7.11 12.24 18.00
CA VAL A 9 6.32 11.96 16.81
C VAL A 9 6.95 10.76 16.09
N PHE A 10 6.18 9.70 15.92
CA PHE A 10 6.59 8.55 15.11
C PHE A 10 5.96 8.65 13.73
N PHE A 11 6.78 8.73 12.69
CA PHE A 11 6.34 8.56 11.33
C PHE A 11 6.60 7.12 10.91
N VAL A 12 5.52 6.36 10.75
CA VAL A 12 5.56 4.90 10.53
C VAL A 12 5.24 4.61 9.08
N VAL A 13 6.22 4.05 8.36
CA VAL A 13 6.08 3.66 6.95
C VAL A 13 5.98 2.14 6.81
N ASP A 14 5.35 1.68 5.72
CA ASP A 14 5.20 0.24 5.44
C ASP A 14 6.53 -0.40 4.99
N ARG A 15 7.31 0.28 4.15
CA ARG A 15 8.51 -0.28 3.50
C ARG A 15 9.80 0.45 3.87
N LYS A 16 10.91 -0.30 3.92
CA LYS A 16 12.25 0.25 4.20
C LYS A 16 12.70 1.31 3.20
N ASP A 17 12.33 1.16 1.92
CA ASP A 17 12.71 2.13 0.88
C ASP A 17 12.02 3.48 1.07
N LEU A 18 10.77 3.46 1.55
CA LEU A 18 10.03 4.66 1.93
C LEU A 18 10.60 5.33 3.18
N ASP A 19 11.16 4.56 4.13
CA ASP A 19 11.85 5.05 5.32
C ASP A 19 12.97 6.03 4.93
N TYR A 20 13.82 5.65 3.97
CA TYR A 20 14.92 6.49 3.50
C TYR A 20 14.46 7.74 2.71
N GLN A 21 13.49 7.60 1.82
CA GLN A 21 12.95 8.73 1.06
C GLN A 21 12.24 9.73 1.98
N THR A 22 11.41 9.25 2.87
CA THR A 22 10.73 10.06 3.87
C THR A 22 11.72 10.82 4.75
N MET A 23 12.77 10.14 5.21
CA MET A 23 13.83 10.75 6.00
C MET A 23 14.51 11.89 5.23
N LYS A 24 14.84 11.70 3.95
CA LYS A 24 15.42 12.75 3.10
C LYS A 24 14.52 13.96 2.95
N GLU A 25 13.23 13.75 2.75
CA GLU A 25 12.28 14.87 2.62
C GLU A 25 12.16 15.65 3.95
N TYR A 26 12.07 14.97 5.08
CA TYR A 26 12.06 15.65 6.38
C TYR A 26 13.36 16.43 6.63
N GLN A 27 14.52 15.88 6.28
CA GLN A 27 15.81 16.57 6.40
C GLN A 27 15.91 17.82 5.51
N ARG A 28 15.22 17.84 4.36
CA ARG A 28 15.12 19.04 3.53
C ARG A 28 14.33 20.17 4.18
N PHE A 29 13.26 19.83 4.91
CA PHE A 29 12.44 20.82 5.60
C PHE A 29 13.04 21.30 6.90
N SER A 30 13.71 20.43 7.63
CA SER A 30 14.34 20.73 8.90
C SER A 30 15.57 19.85 9.07
N PRO A 31 16.77 20.33 8.74
CA PRO A 31 18.02 19.62 8.97
C PRO A 31 18.12 19.18 10.44
N ASP A 32 18.62 17.97 10.66
CA ASP A 32 18.79 17.34 11.98
C ASP A 32 17.49 17.01 12.76
N SER A 33 16.31 17.27 12.19
CA SER A 33 15.03 17.01 12.85
C SER A 33 14.63 15.53 12.87
N VAL A 34 15.28 14.68 12.08
CA VAL A 34 14.86 13.29 11.87
C VAL A 34 16.03 12.33 11.95
N ASN A 35 15.89 11.32 12.77
CA ASN A 35 16.80 10.19 12.82
C ASN A 35 16.14 8.93 12.22
N GLY A 36 16.67 8.44 11.11
CA GLY A 36 16.36 7.11 10.60
C GLY A 36 17.11 6.03 11.38
N SER A 37 16.55 4.83 11.47
CA SER A 37 17.21 3.70 12.10
C SER A 37 17.26 2.48 11.18
N ASN A 38 18.43 1.92 10.99
CA ASN A 38 18.58 0.69 10.20
C ASN A 38 18.29 -0.58 11.03
N SER A 39 18.15 -0.47 12.34
CA SER A 39 17.91 -1.57 13.27
C SER A 39 16.99 -1.18 14.44
N THR A 40 16.46 -2.18 15.14
CA THR A 40 15.68 -1.97 16.37
C THR A 40 16.50 -1.28 17.46
N ALA A 41 17.79 -1.59 17.59
CA ALA A 41 18.70 -0.93 18.53
C ALA A 41 18.94 0.54 18.14
N GLY A 42 19.01 0.86 16.84
CA GLY A 42 19.05 2.23 16.34
C GLY A 42 17.77 3.00 16.65
N LEU A 43 16.61 2.34 16.48
CA LEU A 43 15.32 2.92 16.83
C LEU A 43 15.26 3.27 18.32
N LYS A 44 15.67 2.36 19.21
CA LYS A 44 15.72 2.62 20.66
C LYS A 44 16.55 3.86 20.98
N ARG A 45 17.78 3.96 20.45
CA ARG A 45 18.64 5.13 20.63
C ARG A 45 17.99 6.43 20.17
N ASN A 46 17.26 6.40 19.04
CA ASN A 46 16.57 7.58 18.52
C ASN A 46 15.35 7.99 19.38
N ILE A 47 14.68 7.03 19.99
CA ILE A 47 13.58 7.27 20.92
C ILE A 47 14.11 7.94 22.21
N GLU A 48 15.27 7.49 22.70
CA GLU A 48 15.90 7.95 23.94
C GLU A 48 16.59 9.33 23.82
N LYS A 49 16.88 9.79 22.59
CA LYS A 49 17.46 11.11 22.36
C LYS A 49 16.43 12.22 22.58
N ASP A 50 16.77 13.23 23.35
CA ASP A 50 15.88 14.37 23.63
C ASP A 50 15.90 15.45 22.53
N ASP A 51 16.99 15.52 21.75
CA ASP A 51 17.23 16.55 20.74
C ASP A 51 16.31 16.44 19.52
N ASN A 52 15.77 15.24 19.23
CA ASN A 52 14.92 14.99 18.08
C ASN A 52 13.54 14.46 18.46
N LYS A 53 12.51 15.28 18.18
CA LYS A 53 11.12 14.88 18.42
C LYS A 53 10.57 13.92 17.36
N ILE A 54 11.09 13.90 16.13
CA ILE A 54 10.58 13.08 15.02
C ILE A 54 11.44 11.83 14.84
N VAL A 55 10.81 10.68 14.86
CA VAL A 55 11.42 9.37 14.63
C VAL A 55 10.72 8.70 13.44
N VAL A 56 11.46 8.47 12.36
CA VAL A 56 10.96 7.71 11.21
C VAL A 56 11.31 6.23 11.40
N THR A 57 10.34 5.36 11.20
CA THR A 57 10.51 3.92 11.39
C THR A 57 9.54 3.11 10.54
N THR A 58 9.79 1.82 10.41
CA THR A 58 8.81 0.89 9.82
C THR A 58 7.94 0.25 10.89
N ILE A 59 6.75 -0.23 10.50
CA ILE A 59 5.84 -0.94 11.41
C ILE A 59 6.51 -2.18 12.02
N GLN A 60 7.37 -2.89 11.25
CA GLN A 60 8.08 -4.05 11.76
C GLN A 60 9.09 -3.70 12.84
N LYS A 61 9.88 -2.62 12.63
CA LYS A 61 10.86 -2.15 13.64
C LYS A 61 10.16 -1.68 14.91
N LEU A 62 9.06 -0.94 14.76
CA LEU A 62 8.26 -0.48 15.90
C LEU A 62 7.66 -1.67 16.67
N ASN A 63 7.14 -2.68 15.97
CA ASN A 63 6.63 -3.90 16.58
C ASN A 63 7.72 -4.70 17.31
N ASN A 64 8.91 -4.84 16.72
CA ASN A 64 10.05 -5.49 17.35
C ASN A 64 10.51 -4.72 18.61
N PHE A 65 10.57 -3.39 18.53
CA PHE A 65 10.86 -2.54 19.70
C PHE A 65 9.83 -2.77 20.82
N MET A 66 8.55 -2.74 20.51
CA MET A 66 7.49 -3.00 21.49
C MET A 66 7.56 -4.42 22.09
N SER A 67 8.13 -5.38 21.36
CA SER A 67 8.31 -6.76 21.84
C SER A 67 9.52 -6.91 22.73
N SER A 68 10.67 -6.31 22.35
CA SER A 68 11.92 -6.38 23.11
C SER A 68 11.92 -5.48 24.36
N GLU A 69 11.28 -4.31 24.28
CA GLU A 69 11.21 -3.33 25.33
C GLU A 69 9.83 -3.33 25.98
N ALA A 70 9.58 -4.30 26.87
CA ALA A 70 8.26 -4.49 27.46
C ALA A 70 7.81 -3.31 28.33
N GLN A 71 8.75 -2.66 29.00
CA GLN A 71 8.54 -1.52 29.90
C GLN A 71 9.50 -0.41 29.54
N HIS A 72 9.07 0.50 28.66
CA HIS A 72 9.85 1.67 28.26
C HIS A 72 9.07 2.94 28.61
N GLU A 73 9.76 3.98 29.10
CA GLU A 73 9.13 5.24 29.53
C GLU A 73 8.32 5.94 28.43
N ILE A 74 8.70 5.74 27.15
CA ILE A 74 8.00 6.31 25.99
C ILE A 74 6.51 5.98 25.96
N TYR A 75 6.12 4.84 26.52
CA TYR A 75 4.72 4.41 26.54
C TYR A 75 3.83 5.28 27.45
N ASN A 76 4.43 6.04 28.36
CA ASN A 76 3.73 6.97 29.24
C ASN A 76 3.82 8.43 28.79
N LYS A 77 4.71 8.71 27.81
CA LYS A 77 4.89 10.05 27.23
C LYS A 77 3.76 10.37 26.22
N GLN A 78 3.54 11.66 25.96
CA GLN A 78 2.57 12.10 24.94
C GLN A 78 3.19 11.94 23.57
N VAL A 79 2.68 10.98 22.78
CA VAL A 79 3.21 10.69 21.45
C VAL A 79 2.17 10.90 20.34
N VAL A 80 2.67 11.23 19.16
CA VAL A 80 1.88 11.27 17.94
C VAL A 80 2.39 10.17 17.02
N LEU A 81 1.49 9.35 16.51
CA LEU A 81 1.75 8.26 15.60
C LEU A 81 1.13 8.61 14.25
N ILE A 82 1.94 8.71 13.23
CA ILE A 82 1.53 9.01 11.86
C ILE A 82 1.86 7.79 11.00
N PHE A 83 0.85 7.16 10.44
CA PHE A 83 0.99 5.98 9.58
C PHE A 83 0.82 6.37 8.12
N ASP A 84 1.83 6.09 7.31
CA ASP A 84 1.71 6.11 5.86
C ASP A 84 1.23 4.75 5.36
N GLU A 85 0.47 4.73 4.26
CA GLU A 85 -0.19 3.55 3.73
C GLU A 85 -0.93 2.75 4.83
N CYS A 86 -1.67 3.47 5.65
CA CYS A 86 -2.20 2.95 6.91
C CYS A 86 -3.14 1.74 6.74
N HIS A 87 -3.75 1.55 5.56
CA HIS A 87 -4.54 0.36 5.24
C HIS A 87 -3.75 -0.94 5.36
N ARG A 88 -2.42 -0.92 5.20
CA ARG A 88 -1.55 -2.10 5.34
C ARG A 88 -1.18 -2.40 6.78
N SER A 89 -1.12 -1.37 7.63
CA SER A 89 -0.69 -1.46 9.03
C SER A 89 -1.84 -1.48 10.04
N GLN A 90 -3.09 -1.32 9.58
CA GLN A 90 -4.26 -1.13 10.45
C GLN A 90 -4.67 -2.38 11.22
N PHE A 91 -4.51 -3.55 10.60
CA PHE A 91 -5.06 -4.78 11.12
C PHE A 91 -3.93 -5.72 11.53
N GLY A 92 -4.02 -6.22 12.74
CA GLY A 92 -3.13 -7.23 13.23
C GLY A 92 -2.55 -6.98 14.61
N GLU A 93 -1.63 -7.85 15.00
CA GLU A 93 -1.05 -7.86 16.34
C GLU A 93 -0.25 -6.59 16.67
N ALA A 94 0.38 -5.97 15.68
CA ALA A 94 1.15 -4.74 15.88
C ALA A 94 0.27 -3.59 16.38
N GLN A 95 -0.92 -3.40 15.78
CA GLN A 95 -1.88 -2.39 16.18
C GLN A 95 -2.48 -2.67 17.56
N LYS A 96 -2.81 -3.94 17.84
CA LYS A 96 -3.29 -4.35 19.17
C LYS A 96 -2.25 -4.08 20.24
N ARG A 97 -0.99 -4.42 19.97
CA ARG A 97 0.14 -4.20 20.88
C ARG A 97 0.41 -2.72 21.12
N LEU A 98 0.31 -1.90 20.07
CA LEU A 98 0.43 -0.46 20.17
C LEU A 98 -0.61 0.13 21.12
N LYS A 99 -1.90 -0.21 20.92
CA LYS A 99 -3.02 0.23 21.78
C LYS A 99 -2.84 -0.21 23.26
N GLN A 100 -2.24 -1.36 23.47
CA GLN A 100 -1.99 -1.86 24.84
C GLN A 100 -0.84 -1.13 25.54
N LYS A 101 0.22 -0.78 24.79
CA LYS A 101 1.44 -0.23 25.37
C LYS A 101 1.39 1.29 25.54
N PHE A 102 1.04 2.02 24.50
CA PHE A 102 1.00 3.47 24.55
C PHE A 102 -0.23 3.96 25.32
N LYS A 103 -0.01 4.77 26.36
CA LYS A 103 -1.09 5.26 27.25
C LYS A 103 -1.62 6.63 26.82
N LYS A 104 -0.74 7.47 26.24
CA LYS A 104 -1.07 8.84 25.83
C LYS A 104 -0.61 9.04 24.39
N TYR A 105 -1.52 8.81 23.42
CA TYR A 105 -1.15 8.99 22.04
C TYR A 105 -2.32 9.54 21.18
N CYS A 106 -1.94 10.24 20.12
CA CYS A 106 -2.81 10.56 19.00
C CYS A 106 -2.34 9.76 17.78
N GLN A 107 -3.29 9.26 16.99
CA GLN A 107 -3.00 8.44 15.82
C GLN A 107 -3.62 9.05 14.58
N PHE A 108 -2.80 9.21 13.53
CA PHE A 108 -3.23 9.69 12.21
C PHE A 108 -2.83 8.66 11.16
N GLY A 109 -3.69 8.45 10.16
CA GLY A 109 -3.45 7.55 9.04
C GLY A 109 -3.61 8.26 7.71
N PHE A 110 -2.66 8.05 6.81
CA PHE A 110 -2.71 8.48 5.42
C PHE A 110 -2.82 7.24 4.54
N THR A 111 -3.71 7.28 3.56
CA THR A 111 -3.87 6.16 2.61
C THR A 111 -4.57 6.63 1.33
N GLY A 112 -4.11 6.12 0.19
CA GLY A 112 -4.80 6.26 -1.08
C GLY A 112 -5.95 5.25 -1.27
N THR A 113 -6.01 4.19 -0.43
CA THR A 113 -6.97 3.08 -0.55
C THR A 113 -7.59 2.74 0.80
N PRO A 114 -8.48 3.59 1.34
CA PRO A 114 -9.12 3.30 2.62
C PRO A 114 -9.97 2.03 2.57
N ILE A 115 -9.93 1.25 3.65
CA ILE A 115 -10.78 0.07 3.81
C ILE A 115 -12.13 0.56 4.32
N LYS A 116 -13.15 0.41 3.49
CA LYS A 116 -14.55 0.70 3.77
C LYS A 116 -15.29 -0.60 4.05
N VAL A 117 -16.55 -0.50 4.47
CA VAL A 117 -17.39 -1.67 4.77
C VAL A 117 -17.51 -2.60 3.56
N GLU A 118 -17.57 -2.04 2.34
CA GLU A 118 -17.78 -2.78 1.09
C GLU A 118 -16.57 -3.60 0.66
N ASN A 119 -15.35 -3.23 1.10
CA ASN A 119 -14.11 -3.91 0.71
C ASN A 119 -13.32 -4.48 1.91
N ALA A 120 -13.92 -4.52 3.09
CA ALA A 120 -13.30 -5.08 4.28
C ALA A 120 -13.26 -6.61 4.23
N LEU A 121 -12.10 -7.17 4.53
CA LEU A 121 -11.93 -8.61 4.77
C LEU A 121 -12.19 -8.93 6.26
N GLY A 122 -13.39 -8.63 6.74
CA GLY A 122 -13.76 -8.76 8.16
C GLY A 122 -14.55 -7.56 8.65
N SER A 123 -14.58 -7.34 9.96
CA SER A 123 -15.36 -6.26 10.59
C SER A 123 -14.59 -4.94 10.74
N GLU A 124 -13.27 -4.93 10.53
CA GLU A 124 -12.44 -3.76 10.75
C GLU A 124 -12.33 -2.91 9.48
N THR A 125 -12.56 -1.61 9.62
CA THR A 125 -12.43 -0.60 8.56
C THR A 125 -11.40 0.45 8.95
N THR A 126 -10.99 1.29 8.01
CA THR A 126 -10.10 2.42 8.32
C THR A 126 -10.72 3.34 9.37
N ALA A 127 -12.02 3.61 9.28
CA ALA A 127 -12.75 4.42 10.25
C ALA A 127 -12.81 3.79 11.65
N SER A 128 -12.91 2.46 11.76
CA SER A 128 -12.91 1.78 13.07
C SER A 128 -11.55 1.86 13.79
N VAL A 129 -10.46 2.04 13.03
CA VAL A 129 -9.10 2.16 13.58
C VAL A 129 -8.75 3.62 13.89
N PHE A 130 -9.08 4.56 13.00
CA PHE A 130 -8.69 5.98 13.08
C PHE A 130 -9.84 6.92 13.48
N CYS A 131 -10.96 6.39 13.94
CA CYS A 131 -12.16 7.08 14.41
C CYS A 131 -12.93 7.83 13.34
N ARG A 132 -12.32 8.73 12.57
CA ARG A 132 -12.98 9.51 11.52
C ARG A 132 -12.02 9.91 10.41
N GLU A 133 -12.59 10.12 9.23
CA GLU A 133 -11.90 10.79 8.14
C GLU A 133 -11.82 12.30 8.42
N LEU A 134 -10.63 12.86 8.33
CA LEU A 134 -10.38 14.28 8.55
C LEU A 134 -10.40 15.06 7.24
N HIS A 135 -9.90 14.45 6.16
CA HIS A 135 -9.79 15.04 4.84
C HIS A 135 -9.74 13.95 3.78
N ALA A 136 -10.36 14.18 2.63
CA ALA A 136 -10.22 13.37 1.43
C ALA A 136 -9.84 14.27 0.24
N TYR A 137 -8.86 13.82 -0.54
CA TYR A 137 -8.50 14.40 -1.83
C TYR A 137 -8.44 13.28 -2.85
N VAL A 138 -9.54 13.10 -3.57
CA VAL A 138 -9.72 11.97 -4.49
C VAL A 138 -9.31 12.32 -5.91
N ILE A 139 -9.21 11.30 -6.77
CA ILE A 139 -8.73 11.46 -8.15
C ILE A 139 -9.55 12.49 -8.96
N THR A 140 -10.85 12.60 -8.70
CA THR A 140 -11.70 13.60 -9.35
C THR A 140 -11.33 15.02 -8.94
N ASP A 141 -10.93 15.25 -7.68
CA ASP A 141 -10.42 16.54 -7.21
C ASP A 141 -9.09 16.86 -7.87
N ALA A 142 -8.19 15.89 -7.93
CA ALA A 142 -6.88 16.05 -8.56
C ALA A 142 -6.98 16.35 -10.06
N ILE A 143 -7.95 15.76 -10.77
CA ILE A 143 -8.23 16.05 -12.18
C ILE A 143 -8.81 17.47 -12.33
N ARG A 144 -9.77 17.85 -11.47
CA ARG A 144 -10.35 19.20 -11.45
C ARG A 144 -9.27 20.26 -11.23
N ASP A 145 -8.36 20.02 -10.30
CA ASP A 145 -7.27 20.91 -9.93
C ASP A 145 -6.06 20.81 -10.89
N GLN A 146 -6.20 20.07 -12.01
CA GLN A 146 -5.18 19.88 -13.04
C GLN A 146 -3.85 19.29 -12.51
N LYS A 147 -3.89 18.54 -11.42
CA LYS A 147 -2.72 17.84 -10.84
C LYS A 147 -2.53 16.46 -11.45
N VAL A 148 -3.58 15.88 -12.01
CA VAL A 148 -3.59 14.58 -12.69
C VAL A 148 -4.31 14.74 -14.03
N LEU A 149 -3.82 14.06 -15.06
CA LEU A 149 -4.47 14.01 -16.37
C LEU A 149 -5.77 13.20 -16.29
N LYS A 150 -6.74 13.59 -17.12
CA LYS A 150 -7.94 12.78 -17.30
C LYS A 150 -7.58 11.42 -17.88
N PHE A 151 -8.32 10.39 -17.47
CA PHE A 151 -8.17 9.04 -17.98
C PHE A 151 -9.53 8.47 -18.39
N LYS A 152 -9.49 7.46 -19.24
CA LYS A 152 -10.67 6.68 -19.65
C LYS A 152 -10.47 5.23 -19.20
N VAL A 153 -11.53 4.63 -18.69
CA VAL A 153 -11.54 3.19 -18.37
C VAL A 153 -12.34 2.47 -19.45
N ASP A 154 -11.68 1.57 -20.15
CA ASP A 154 -12.33 0.67 -21.09
C ASP A 154 -12.39 -0.73 -20.45
N TYR A 155 -13.58 -1.28 -20.34
CA TYR A 155 -13.79 -2.64 -19.88
C TYR A 155 -13.84 -3.57 -21.09
N ASN A 156 -12.96 -4.55 -21.15
CA ASN A 156 -12.94 -5.56 -22.20
C ASN A 156 -13.15 -6.93 -21.54
N ASP A 157 -14.18 -7.62 -21.95
CA ASP A 157 -14.50 -8.95 -21.46
C ASP A 157 -13.88 -9.99 -22.38
N VAL A 158 -12.66 -10.40 -22.06
CA VAL A 158 -12.03 -11.57 -22.69
C VAL A 158 -12.36 -12.78 -21.82
N ARG A 159 -13.56 -13.32 -21.99
CA ARG A 159 -13.97 -14.56 -21.31
C ARG A 159 -13.59 -15.75 -22.18
N PRO A 160 -12.58 -16.56 -21.81
CA PRO A 160 -12.44 -17.87 -22.40
C PRO A 160 -13.73 -18.63 -22.14
N GLN A 161 -14.28 -19.28 -23.19
CA GLN A 161 -15.49 -20.09 -23.05
C GLN A 161 -15.17 -21.35 -22.22
N PHE A 162 -15.18 -21.22 -20.91
CA PHE A 162 -15.16 -22.36 -20.00
C PHE A 162 -16.57 -23.02 -20.06
N LYS A 163 -16.65 -24.14 -20.71
CA LYS A 163 -17.89 -24.94 -20.88
C LYS A 163 -18.52 -25.47 -19.58
N SER A 164 -18.09 -25.07 -18.38
CA SER A 164 -18.50 -25.70 -17.13
C SER A 164 -18.88 -24.78 -15.96
N LEU A 165 -19.03 -23.48 -16.16
CA LEU A 165 -19.53 -22.59 -15.10
C LEU A 165 -20.86 -21.97 -15.55
N GLU A 166 -21.96 -22.55 -15.09
CA GLU A 166 -23.31 -22.19 -15.53
C GLU A 166 -23.86 -20.87 -14.96
N THR A 167 -23.17 -20.19 -14.01
CA THR A 167 -23.69 -18.94 -13.45
C THR A 167 -22.59 -18.01 -12.90
N GLU A 168 -22.73 -16.69 -13.11
CA GLU A 168 -21.89 -15.64 -12.51
C GLU A 168 -21.86 -15.67 -10.97
N GLN A 169 -22.85 -16.28 -10.35
CA GLN A 169 -22.96 -16.43 -8.89
C GLN A 169 -21.94 -17.43 -8.31
N ASP A 170 -21.36 -18.31 -9.14
CA ASP A 170 -20.39 -19.31 -8.67
C ASP A 170 -18.94 -18.80 -8.66
N LEU A 171 -18.62 -17.74 -9.39
CA LEU A 171 -17.28 -17.11 -9.37
C LEU A 171 -16.89 -16.55 -7.99
N GLY A 172 -17.86 -16.11 -7.20
CA GLY A 172 -17.63 -15.63 -5.83
C GLY A 172 -17.38 -16.74 -4.80
N LYS A 173 -17.62 -18.01 -5.17
CA LYS A 173 -17.52 -19.16 -4.27
C LYS A 173 -16.34 -20.08 -4.57
N LEU A 174 -15.57 -19.81 -5.60
CA LEU A 174 -14.38 -20.60 -5.96
C LEU A 174 -13.33 -20.52 -4.87
N SER A 175 -12.74 -21.62 -4.51
CA SER A 175 -11.60 -21.63 -3.59
C SER A 175 -10.42 -20.89 -4.21
N ALA A 176 -9.50 -20.37 -3.39
CA ALA A 176 -8.29 -19.67 -3.85
C ALA A 176 -7.46 -20.50 -4.85
N ALA A 177 -7.48 -21.83 -4.70
CA ALA A 177 -6.78 -22.76 -5.62
C ALA A 177 -7.46 -22.86 -6.99
N GLU A 178 -8.79 -22.86 -7.04
CA GLU A 178 -9.56 -22.88 -8.29
C GLU A 178 -9.44 -21.56 -9.04
N ASN A 179 -9.51 -20.43 -8.32
CA ASN A 179 -9.24 -19.13 -8.89
C ASN A 179 -7.82 -19.03 -9.49
N LYS A 180 -6.81 -19.57 -8.79
CA LYS A 180 -5.45 -19.62 -9.32
C LYS A 180 -5.36 -20.45 -10.61
N LYS A 181 -6.00 -21.62 -10.65
CA LYS A 181 -6.05 -22.47 -11.87
C LYS A 181 -6.73 -21.76 -13.04
N ALA A 182 -7.85 -21.08 -12.78
CA ALA A 182 -8.56 -20.32 -13.82
C ALA A 182 -7.71 -19.17 -14.36
N LEU A 183 -7.02 -18.43 -13.51
CA LEU A 183 -6.16 -17.32 -13.90
C LEU A 183 -4.91 -17.75 -14.70
N LEU A 184 -4.40 -18.96 -14.45
CA LEU A 184 -3.22 -19.52 -15.12
C LEU A 184 -3.58 -20.49 -16.26
N HIS A 185 -4.85 -20.58 -16.64
CA HIS A 185 -5.28 -21.49 -17.70
C HIS A 185 -4.64 -21.11 -19.06
N PRO A 186 -3.98 -22.03 -19.78
CA PRO A 186 -3.26 -21.72 -21.03
C PRO A 186 -4.13 -20.98 -22.04
N THR A 187 -5.32 -21.48 -22.33
CA THR A 187 -6.24 -20.84 -23.29
C THR A 187 -6.53 -19.39 -22.93
N ARG A 188 -6.74 -19.09 -21.64
CA ARG A 188 -6.96 -17.72 -21.18
C ARG A 188 -5.75 -16.83 -21.42
N ILE A 189 -4.55 -17.35 -21.15
CA ILE A 189 -3.28 -16.63 -21.37
C ILE A 189 -3.11 -16.34 -22.86
N THR A 190 -3.33 -17.34 -23.72
CA THR A 190 -3.23 -17.20 -25.18
C THR A 190 -4.22 -16.17 -25.72
N GLU A 191 -5.50 -16.25 -25.36
CA GLU A 191 -6.53 -15.32 -25.84
C GLU A 191 -6.29 -13.88 -25.38
N ILE A 192 -5.89 -13.67 -24.11
CA ILE A 192 -5.58 -12.34 -23.60
C ILE A 192 -4.32 -11.78 -24.27
N SER A 193 -3.30 -12.62 -24.50
CA SER A 193 -2.08 -12.20 -25.19
C SER A 193 -2.36 -11.78 -26.63
N ALA A 194 -3.17 -12.55 -27.35
CA ALA A 194 -3.61 -12.23 -28.71
C ALA A 194 -4.38 -10.89 -28.75
N TYR A 195 -5.33 -10.69 -27.83
CA TYR A 195 -6.08 -9.44 -27.71
C TYR A 195 -5.15 -8.25 -27.45
N ILE A 196 -4.18 -8.40 -26.55
CA ILE A 196 -3.22 -7.33 -26.23
C ILE A 196 -2.40 -6.97 -27.48
N LEU A 197 -1.85 -7.95 -28.19
CA LEU A 197 -1.04 -7.73 -29.39
C LEU A 197 -1.83 -7.06 -30.52
N GLU A 198 -3.07 -7.52 -30.76
CA GLU A 198 -3.96 -6.96 -31.78
C GLU A 198 -4.25 -5.47 -31.51
N HIS A 199 -4.51 -5.10 -30.26
CA HIS A 199 -4.95 -3.75 -29.90
C HIS A 199 -3.82 -2.84 -29.43
N PHE A 200 -2.60 -3.36 -29.26
CA PHE A 200 -1.48 -2.63 -28.65
C PHE A 200 -1.18 -1.30 -29.34
N ASN A 201 -1.02 -1.33 -30.65
CA ASN A 201 -0.68 -0.13 -31.41
C ASN A 201 -1.79 0.93 -31.36
N GLN A 202 -3.04 0.51 -31.42
CA GLN A 202 -4.19 1.39 -31.31
C GLN A 202 -4.28 2.03 -29.92
N LYS A 203 -4.20 1.22 -28.86
CA LYS A 203 -4.33 1.69 -27.46
C LYS A 203 -3.15 2.54 -27.01
N THR A 204 -1.96 2.28 -27.52
CA THR A 204 -0.75 3.05 -27.20
C THR A 204 -0.49 4.19 -28.20
N HIS A 205 -1.39 4.42 -29.16
CA HIS A 205 -1.21 5.41 -30.24
C HIS A 205 0.13 5.24 -30.96
N ARG A 206 0.58 4.00 -31.17
CA ARG A 206 1.89 3.71 -31.76
C ARG A 206 1.86 3.78 -33.28
N GLN A 207 2.69 4.66 -33.85
CA GLN A 207 2.90 4.82 -35.29
C GLN A 207 4.40 4.91 -35.56
N ASN A 208 4.90 4.14 -36.54
CA ASN A 208 6.32 4.15 -36.94
C ASN A 208 7.28 3.92 -35.76
N GLY A 209 6.96 3.03 -34.85
CA GLY A 209 7.77 2.73 -33.66
C GLY A 209 7.67 3.74 -32.52
N LYS A 210 6.97 4.86 -32.69
CA LYS A 210 6.76 5.90 -31.67
C LYS A 210 5.34 5.80 -31.10
N GLY A 211 5.18 5.92 -29.78
CA GLY A 211 3.90 5.84 -29.08
C GLY A 211 4.08 5.82 -27.59
N PHE A 212 2.97 5.64 -26.87
CA PHE A 212 3.00 5.54 -25.41
C PHE A 212 3.43 4.14 -24.95
N ASN A 213 3.98 4.07 -23.75
CA ASN A 213 4.27 2.80 -23.08
C ASN A 213 2.98 2.24 -22.48
N ALA A 214 2.94 0.91 -22.33
CA ALA A 214 1.87 0.22 -21.61
C ALA A 214 2.44 -0.54 -20.41
N MET A 215 1.64 -0.67 -19.37
CA MET A 215 1.93 -1.50 -18.21
C MET A 215 0.87 -2.60 -18.12
N PHE A 216 1.30 -3.85 -18.11
CA PHE A 216 0.43 -5.00 -17.94
C PHE A 216 0.60 -5.58 -16.54
N ALA A 217 -0.42 -5.43 -15.71
CA ALA A 217 -0.44 -5.97 -14.35
C ALA A 217 -1.18 -7.30 -14.30
N VAL A 218 -0.59 -8.27 -13.64
CA VAL A 218 -1.12 -9.63 -13.50
C VAL A 218 -1.16 -10.09 -12.05
N SER A 219 -1.86 -11.18 -11.77
CA SER A 219 -2.16 -11.65 -10.40
C SER A 219 -0.95 -12.20 -9.63
N SER A 220 0.12 -12.64 -10.32
CA SER A 220 1.28 -13.26 -9.68
C SER A 220 2.51 -13.23 -10.58
N VAL A 221 3.69 -13.49 -9.99
CA VAL A 221 4.96 -13.67 -10.72
C VAL A 221 4.88 -14.85 -11.69
N GLU A 222 4.19 -15.93 -11.31
CA GLU A 222 3.95 -17.10 -12.16
C GLU A 222 3.14 -16.72 -13.41
N ALA A 223 2.06 -15.95 -13.21
CA ALA A 223 1.28 -15.41 -14.32
C ALA A 223 2.11 -14.46 -15.21
N ALA A 224 2.93 -13.59 -14.62
CA ALA A 224 3.79 -12.69 -15.38
C ALA A 224 4.74 -13.44 -16.30
N LYS A 225 5.37 -14.52 -15.82
CA LYS A 225 6.24 -15.38 -16.63
C LYS A 225 5.49 -16.07 -17.76
N ALA A 226 4.30 -16.60 -17.48
CA ALA A 226 3.49 -17.28 -18.48
C ALA A 226 3.02 -16.32 -19.59
N TYR A 227 2.53 -15.13 -19.23
CA TYR A 227 2.19 -14.10 -20.21
C TYR A 227 3.39 -13.59 -21.01
N TYR A 228 4.56 -13.44 -20.35
CA TYR A 228 5.77 -13.01 -21.03
C TYR A 228 6.18 -14.00 -22.14
N GLN A 229 6.19 -15.31 -21.81
CA GLN A 229 6.50 -16.36 -22.77
C GLN A 229 5.48 -16.37 -23.91
N GLU A 230 4.19 -16.37 -23.60
CA GLU A 230 3.13 -16.40 -24.59
C GLU A 230 3.17 -15.19 -25.54
N LEU A 231 3.43 -13.99 -25.01
CA LEU A 231 3.58 -12.78 -25.83
C LEU A 231 4.79 -12.87 -26.77
N GLN A 232 5.88 -13.55 -26.36
CA GLN A 232 7.02 -13.79 -27.23
C GLN A 232 6.71 -14.82 -28.32
N ASP A 233 5.97 -15.87 -27.97
CA ASP A 233 5.65 -16.95 -28.91
C ASP A 233 4.63 -16.51 -29.99
N GLN A 234 3.85 -15.47 -29.71
CA GLN A 234 2.86 -14.90 -30.64
C GLN A 234 3.39 -13.72 -31.48
N GLN A 235 4.58 -13.18 -31.19
CA GLN A 235 5.22 -12.10 -31.97
C GLN A 235 6.01 -12.64 -33.14
#